data_793fd59f0b1a981d126a84093b8e9680
#
_entry.id   793fd59f0b1a981d126a84093b8e9680
#
_cell.length_a   1.000
_cell.length_b   1.000
_cell.length_c   1.000
_cell.angle_alpha   90.00
_cell.angle_beta   90.00
_cell.angle_gamma   90.00
#
_symmetry.space_group_name_H-M   'P 1'
#
loop_
_entity.id
_entity.type
_entity.pdbx_description
1 polymer ?
#
loop_
_entity_poly.entity_id
_entity_poly.type
_entity_poly.pdbx_seq_one_letter_code
_entity_poly.pdbx_strand_id
1 'polypeptide(L)'
;MKILLTGASGFIGSTFLRRFVDRADLELCGVGRRTENDLPPTVRYHALSLERLAELDVMPDVVIHAAGRTSPWGTPQDYERDNVETTRQVIDFCIQRGFPRLILLSSSAVYARFAHQFNVRENAEIGPQFTSEYGHSKYQAETLVKAYCGEKTIFRPCAVFGEGDRLLFPPLLSAAKKGQLVRLRNDVTPAQADIMPVGMLCDYLLRAACYPQLRSCYNISAGQPVETAAFLDDVLRQLDLPLPVKTLRPCTALRVAGTLEWLWRWLPLAGEPPITRFGVGVFSYAATLDITAMREDFGAPDGTLSQSVQDFLQHYRTMNACC
;
A
#
# COMPACT_ATOMS: atom_id res chain seq x y z
N MET A 1 13.77 21.44 5.60
CA MET A 1 12.71 20.65 6.29
C MET A 1 13.24 19.25 6.57
N LYS A 2 13.11 18.79 7.82
CA LYS A 2 13.56 17.45 8.26
C LYS A 2 12.42 16.45 8.23
N ILE A 3 12.56 15.38 7.46
CA ILE A 3 11.55 14.33 7.33
C ILE A 3 12.12 13.02 7.88
N LEU A 4 11.44 12.46 8.89
CA LEU A 4 11.68 11.10 9.35
C LEU A 4 10.68 10.16 8.67
N LEU A 5 11.19 9.13 8.00
CA LEU A 5 10.36 8.13 7.31
C LEU A 5 10.57 6.76 7.94
N THR A 6 9.51 6.18 8.51
CA THR A 6 9.52 4.80 9.00
C THR A 6 9.15 3.82 7.89
N GLY A 7 9.63 2.58 7.96
CA GLY A 7 9.47 1.63 6.86
C GLY A 7 10.39 1.94 5.66
N ALA A 8 11.49 2.64 5.92
CA ALA A 8 12.43 3.17 4.93
C ALA A 8 13.04 2.12 4.01
N SER A 9 13.25 0.88 4.48
CA SER A 9 13.73 -0.25 3.67
C SER A 9 12.61 -1.03 2.96
N GLY A 10 11.36 -0.59 3.08
CA GLY A 10 10.20 -1.14 2.38
C GLY A 10 10.02 -0.53 0.98
N PHE A 11 9.07 -1.06 0.20
CA PHE A 11 8.78 -0.65 -1.17
C PHE A 11 8.56 0.87 -1.30
N ILE A 12 7.55 1.41 -0.61
CA ILE A 12 7.21 2.84 -0.70
C ILE A 12 8.30 3.70 -0.06
N GLY A 13 8.81 3.30 1.11
CA GLY A 13 9.81 4.06 1.84
C GLY A 13 11.13 4.19 1.10
N SER A 14 11.64 3.10 0.53
CA SER A 14 12.88 3.16 -0.25
C SER A 14 12.74 3.97 -1.54
N THR A 15 11.56 3.90 -2.19
CA THR A 15 11.28 4.72 -3.37
C THR A 15 11.24 6.20 -3.02
N PHE A 16 10.59 6.58 -1.91
CA PHE A 16 10.56 7.97 -1.44
C PHE A 16 11.96 8.50 -1.18
N LEU A 17 12.78 7.76 -0.43
CA LEU A 17 14.13 8.21 -0.10
C LEU A 17 15.01 8.33 -1.34
N ARG A 18 15.00 7.33 -2.24
CA ARG A 18 15.77 7.42 -3.51
C ARG A 18 15.33 8.59 -4.39
N ARG A 19 14.02 8.87 -4.45
CA ARG A 19 13.46 9.91 -5.30
C ARG A 19 13.84 11.32 -4.86
N PHE A 20 14.02 11.54 -3.56
CA PHE A 20 14.17 12.89 -3.00
C PHE A 20 15.50 13.12 -2.27
N VAL A 21 16.43 12.15 -2.27
CA VAL A 21 17.71 12.27 -1.55
C VAL A 21 18.56 13.46 -2.00
N ASP A 22 18.47 13.84 -3.28
CA ASP A 22 19.26 14.93 -3.85
C ASP A 22 18.60 16.32 -3.68
N ARG A 23 17.46 16.40 -2.99
CA ARG A 23 16.76 17.66 -2.70
C ARG A 23 17.49 18.42 -1.59
N ALA A 24 18.17 19.51 -1.93
CA ALA A 24 18.93 20.32 -0.97
C ALA A 24 18.12 21.01 0.12
N ASP A 25 16.81 21.19 -0.10
CA ASP A 25 15.87 21.76 0.86
C ASP A 25 15.31 20.73 1.87
N LEU A 26 15.68 19.44 1.71
CA LEU A 26 15.22 18.35 2.57
C LEU A 26 16.37 17.67 3.31
N GLU A 27 16.18 17.40 4.58
CA GLU A 27 17.01 16.49 5.37
C GLU A 27 16.20 15.20 5.60
N LEU A 28 16.55 14.14 4.87
CA LEU A 28 15.82 12.87 4.91
C LEU A 28 16.49 11.89 5.86
N CYS A 29 15.71 11.33 6.77
CA CYS A 29 16.13 10.29 7.71
C CYS A 29 15.20 9.09 7.58
N GLY A 30 15.75 7.92 7.29
CA GLY A 30 15.01 6.68 7.17
C GLY A 30 15.22 5.76 8.37
N VAL A 31 14.14 5.11 8.82
CA VAL A 31 14.18 4.06 9.85
C VAL A 31 13.55 2.78 9.33
N GLY A 32 14.23 1.66 9.53
CA GLY A 32 13.74 0.35 9.13
C GLY A 32 14.51 -0.78 9.80
N ARG A 33 13.96 -1.99 9.82
CA ARG A 33 14.55 -3.14 10.54
C ARG A 33 15.73 -3.80 9.81
N ARG A 34 15.82 -3.62 8.48
CA ARG A 34 16.86 -4.30 7.69
C ARG A 34 18.20 -3.60 7.85
N THR A 35 19.24 -4.36 8.15
CA THR A 35 20.63 -3.86 8.15
C THR A 35 21.16 -3.71 6.73
N GLU A 36 20.82 -4.65 5.85
CA GLU A 36 21.11 -4.58 4.43
C GLU A 36 19.93 -3.96 3.68
N ASN A 37 20.21 -2.97 2.87
CA ASN A 37 19.20 -2.26 2.07
C ASN A 37 19.87 -1.67 0.83
N ASP A 38 19.05 -1.37 -0.19
CA ASP A 38 19.48 -0.84 -1.49
C ASP A 38 19.38 0.70 -1.53
N LEU A 39 19.44 1.38 -0.39
CA LEU A 39 19.38 2.84 -0.34
C LEU A 39 20.72 3.47 -0.74
N PRO A 40 20.73 4.65 -1.40
CA PRO A 40 21.95 5.38 -1.66
C PRO A 40 22.74 5.67 -0.37
N PRO A 41 24.08 5.61 -0.39
CA PRO A 41 24.88 5.88 0.81
C PRO A 41 24.70 7.28 1.41
N THR A 42 24.18 8.21 0.63
CA THR A 42 23.87 9.58 1.04
C THR A 42 22.60 9.66 1.90
N VAL A 43 21.75 8.61 1.93
CA VAL A 43 20.57 8.55 2.77
C VAL A 43 20.97 8.27 4.22
N ARG A 44 20.61 9.14 5.15
CA ARG A 44 20.75 8.87 6.58
C ARG A 44 19.74 7.78 7.00
N TYR A 45 20.21 6.54 7.05
CA TYR A 45 19.38 5.38 7.40
C TYR A 45 19.80 4.77 8.72
N HIS A 46 18.81 4.45 9.56
CA HIS A 46 18.99 3.77 10.84
C HIS A 46 18.33 2.40 10.80
N ALA A 47 19.15 1.35 10.92
CA ALA A 47 18.68 -0.02 11.08
C ALA A 47 18.19 -0.23 12.53
N LEU A 48 16.93 0.11 12.77
CA LEU A 48 16.32 0.16 14.11
C LEU A 48 14.89 -0.35 14.06
N SER A 49 14.49 -1.12 15.08
CA SER A 49 13.07 -1.44 15.32
C SER A 49 12.33 -0.22 15.88
N LEU A 50 11.03 -0.10 15.60
CA LEU A 50 10.25 1.04 16.09
C LEU A 50 10.07 1.04 17.61
N GLU A 51 10.22 -0.10 18.28
CA GLU A 51 10.29 -0.20 19.74
C GLU A 51 11.43 0.64 20.35
N ARG A 52 12.50 0.81 19.57
CA ARG A 52 13.68 1.57 19.95
C ARG A 52 13.74 2.96 19.32
N LEU A 53 12.64 3.42 18.71
CA LEU A 53 12.59 4.71 18.00
C LEU A 53 12.94 5.89 18.91
N ALA A 54 12.61 5.82 20.21
CA ALA A 54 12.93 6.82 21.19
C ALA A 54 14.46 7.07 21.39
N GLU A 55 15.29 6.06 21.07
CA GLU A 55 16.76 6.16 21.13
C GLU A 55 17.36 7.05 20.01
N LEU A 56 16.56 7.31 18.96
CA LEU A 56 17.02 8.09 17.82
C LEU A 56 17.06 9.57 18.16
N ASP A 57 18.26 10.15 18.15
CA ASP A 57 18.45 11.60 18.39
C ASP A 57 18.21 12.40 17.11
N VAL A 58 16.93 12.57 16.76
CA VAL A 58 16.45 13.35 15.62
C VAL A 58 15.24 14.17 16.03
N MET A 59 15.22 15.43 15.61
CA MET A 59 14.08 16.35 15.77
C MET A 59 13.46 16.60 14.38
N PRO A 60 12.51 15.78 13.92
CA PRO A 60 11.87 15.95 12.62
C PRO A 60 10.82 17.05 12.64
N ASP A 61 10.66 17.74 11.50
CA ASP A 61 9.51 18.61 11.25
C ASP A 61 8.28 17.79 10.86
N VAL A 62 8.53 16.68 10.13
CA VAL A 62 7.49 15.78 9.60
C VAL A 62 7.91 14.33 9.82
N VAL A 63 6.97 13.50 10.27
CA VAL A 63 7.10 12.05 10.35
C VAL A 63 6.15 11.41 9.35
N ILE A 64 6.70 10.66 8.38
CA ILE A 64 5.92 9.81 7.46
C ILE A 64 5.96 8.38 7.98
N HIS A 65 4.83 7.90 8.49
CA HIS A 65 4.72 6.54 9.02
C HIS A 65 4.24 5.58 7.93
N ALA A 66 5.22 4.95 7.23
CA ALA A 66 4.97 3.96 6.18
C ALA A 66 5.34 2.53 6.60
N ALA A 67 5.85 2.34 7.83
CA ALA A 67 6.09 1.01 8.37
C ALA A 67 4.77 0.28 8.64
N GLY A 68 4.77 -1.02 8.40
CA GLY A 68 3.64 -1.89 8.68
C GLY A 68 3.66 -3.16 7.85
N ARG A 69 2.86 -4.15 8.28
CA ARG A 69 2.59 -5.36 7.53
C ARG A 69 1.55 -5.07 6.44
N THR A 70 1.88 -5.38 5.20
CA THR A 70 1.00 -5.19 4.03
C THR A 70 0.62 -6.50 3.35
N SER A 71 1.21 -7.65 3.77
CA SER A 71 0.80 -8.96 3.27
C SER A 71 -0.70 -9.20 3.50
N PRO A 72 -1.44 -9.79 2.55
CA PRO A 72 -2.84 -10.15 2.73
C PRO A 72 -3.07 -11.31 3.69
N TRP A 73 -2.00 -11.94 4.18
CA TRP A 73 -2.02 -13.08 5.08
C TRP A 73 -1.20 -12.84 6.35
N GLY A 74 -1.75 -13.22 7.48
CA GLY A 74 -1.15 -13.12 8.80
C GLY A 74 -2.17 -13.40 9.90
N THR A 75 -1.68 -13.56 11.13
CA THR A 75 -2.53 -13.68 12.32
C THR A 75 -2.98 -12.30 12.82
N PRO A 76 -4.11 -12.19 13.55
CA PRO A 76 -4.47 -10.93 14.21
C PRO A 76 -3.35 -10.33 15.05
N GLN A 77 -2.58 -11.18 15.75
CA GLN A 77 -1.44 -10.77 16.58
C GLN A 77 -0.30 -10.18 15.74
N ASP A 78 -0.05 -10.73 14.54
CA ASP A 78 0.95 -10.17 13.63
C ASP A 78 0.59 -8.76 13.19
N TYR A 79 -0.68 -8.52 12.86
CA TYR A 79 -1.14 -7.19 12.44
C TYR A 79 -1.22 -6.23 13.62
N GLU A 80 -1.62 -6.70 14.81
CA GLU A 80 -1.60 -5.87 16.03
C GLU A 80 -0.19 -5.38 16.30
N ARG A 81 0.80 -6.29 16.34
CA ARG A 81 2.21 -5.97 16.57
C ARG A 81 2.78 -5.05 15.47
N ASP A 82 2.57 -5.41 14.19
CA ASP A 82 3.27 -4.78 13.07
C ASP A 82 2.58 -3.50 12.57
N ASN A 83 1.28 -3.26 12.86
CA ASN A 83 0.53 -2.09 12.39
C ASN A 83 0.03 -1.21 13.53
N VAL A 84 -0.55 -1.79 14.57
CA VAL A 84 -1.17 -1.00 15.64
C VAL A 84 -0.12 -0.55 16.66
N GLU A 85 0.65 -1.49 17.18
CA GLU A 85 1.68 -1.19 18.19
C GLU A 85 2.79 -0.32 17.61
N THR A 86 3.24 -0.59 16.38
CA THR A 86 4.21 0.28 15.70
C THR A 86 3.69 1.70 15.50
N THR A 87 2.40 1.88 15.23
CA THR A 87 1.79 3.22 15.15
C THR A 87 1.80 3.91 16.51
N ARG A 88 1.53 3.18 17.59
CA ARG A 88 1.61 3.71 18.97
C ARG A 88 3.03 4.20 19.29
N GLN A 89 4.04 3.39 18.99
CA GLN A 89 5.45 3.74 19.19
C GLN A 89 5.87 5.00 18.41
N VAL A 90 5.38 5.15 17.18
CA VAL A 90 5.62 6.37 16.37
C VAL A 90 4.92 7.59 16.98
N ILE A 91 3.71 7.45 17.49
CA ILE A 91 2.99 8.54 18.17
C ILE A 91 3.73 8.96 19.45
N ASP A 92 4.18 8.00 20.26
CA ASP A 92 4.93 8.26 21.49
C ASP A 92 6.24 9.01 21.19
N PHE A 93 6.95 8.59 20.12
CA PHE A 93 8.11 9.33 19.62
C PHE A 93 7.75 10.76 19.21
N CYS A 94 6.69 10.94 18.45
CA CYS A 94 6.25 12.28 18.02
C CYS A 94 5.93 13.19 19.22
N ILE A 95 5.28 12.66 20.26
CA ILE A 95 4.99 13.40 21.51
C ILE A 95 6.30 13.84 22.18
N GLN A 96 7.29 12.94 22.27
CA GLN A 96 8.60 13.25 22.87
C GLN A 96 9.44 14.24 22.04
N ARG A 97 9.17 14.37 20.75
CA ARG A 97 9.89 15.23 19.81
C ARG A 97 9.16 16.54 19.47
N GLY A 98 8.23 16.98 20.30
CA GLY A 98 7.59 18.29 20.16
C GLY A 98 6.45 18.34 19.14
N PHE A 99 5.77 17.23 18.93
CA PHE A 99 4.58 17.13 18.08
C PHE A 99 4.82 17.48 16.59
N PRO A 100 5.81 16.87 15.90
CA PRO A 100 5.97 17.06 14.47
C PRO A 100 4.70 16.69 13.72
N ARG A 101 4.56 17.18 12.48
CA ARG A 101 3.49 16.73 11.59
C ARG A 101 3.57 15.22 11.36
N LEU A 102 2.46 14.51 11.54
CA LEU A 102 2.39 13.05 11.35
C LEU A 102 1.53 12.69 10.13
N ILE A 103 2.13 12.04 9.14
CA ILE A 103 1.45 11.49 7.96
C ILE A 103 1.42 9.97 8.09
N LEU A 104 0.23 9.39 8.31
CA LEU A 104 0.06 7.94 8.33
C LEU A 104 -0.23 7.40 6.94
N LEU A 105 0.56 6.45 6.47
CA LEU A 105 0.23 5.65 5.29
C LEU A 105 -0.69 4.50 5.69
N SER A 106 -2.00 4.72 5.57
CA SER A 106 -3.06 3.73 5.74
C SER A 106 -3.30 2.95 4.44
N SER A 107 -4.53 2.60 4.11
CA SER A 107 -4.92 1.90 2.88
C SER A 107 -6.42 2.05 2.60
N SER A 108 -6.82 2.06 1.34
CA SER A 108 -8.23 1.93 0.94
C SER A 108 -8.86 0.59 1.36
N ALA A 109 -8.05 -0.40 1.77
CA ALA A 109 -8.53 -1.67 2.32
C ALA A 109 -9.44 -1.50 3.56
N VAL A 110 -9.38 -0.36 4.24
CA VAL A 110 -10.30 -0.02 5.35
C VAL A 110 -11.77 0.03 4.90
N TYR A 111 -12.02 0.38 3.64
CA TYR A 111 -13.36 0.40 3.05
C TYR A 111 -13.84 -0.94 2.50
N ALA A 112 -12.92 -1.89 2.30
CA ALA A 112 -13.18 -3.09 1.53
C ALA A 112 -14.44 -3.85 1.98
N ARG A 113 -15.29 -4.20 1.02
CA ARG A 113 -16.50 -5.01 1.16
C ARG A 113 -16.51 -6.08 0.07
N PHE A 114 -17.19 -7.19 0.28
CA PHE A 114 -17.50 -8.15 -0.78
C PHE A 114 -18.71 -7.68 -1.61
N ALA A 115 -18.64 -6.43 -2.08
CA ALA A 115 -19.66 -5.75 -2.88
C ALA A 115 -18.98 -4.67 -3.75
N HIS A 116 -19.64 -4.28 -4.82
CA HIS A 116 -19.17 -3.15 -5.65
C HIS A 116 -19.32 -1.84 -4.89
N GLN A 117 -18.25 -1.04 -4.90
CA GLN A 117 -18.18 0.28 -4.29
C GLN A 117 -17.59 1.25 -5.32
N PHE A 118 -18.28 2.34 -5.60
CA PHE A 118 -17.86 3.34 -6.57
C PHE A 118 -17.74 4.70 -5.91
N ASN A 119 -16.66 5.42 -6.25
CA ASN A 119 -16.41 6.78 -5.79
C ASN A 119 -16.51 6.92 -4.26
N VAL A 120 -15.85 6.00 -3.54
CA VAL A 120 -15.88 5.98 -2.07
C VAL A 120 -15.17 7.22 -1.54
N ARG A 121 -15.86 7.98 -0.68
CA ARG A 121 -15.34 9.21 -0.07
C ARG A 121 -14.64 8.93 1.25
N GLU A 122 -13.81 9.89 1.70
CA GLU A 122 -13.06 9.78 2.96
C GLU A 122 -13.96 9.65 4.20
N ASN A 123 -15.18 10.20 4.13
CA ASN A 123 -16.19 10.11 5.20
C ASN A 123 -17.10 8.89 5.10
N ALA A 124 -16.85 7.97 4.15
CA ALA A 124 -17.62 6.74 4.04
C ALA A 124 -17.48 5.91 5.33
N GLU A 125 -18.57 5.22 5.68
CA GLU A 125 -18.62 4.37 6.86
C GLU A 125 -17.61 3.22 6.77
N ILE A 126 -16.82 3.05 7.84
CA ILE A 126 -15.83 1.99 8.00
C ILE A 126 -16.24 1.08 9.14
N GLY A 127 -16.17 -0.24 8.92
CA GLY A 127 -16.61 -1.22 9.93
C GLY A 127 -18.12 -1.41 9.95
N PRO A 128 -18.66 -2.13 10.95
CA PRO A 128 -17.91 -2.90 11.94
C PRO A 128 -17.28 -4.18 11.39
N GLN A 129 -17.69 -4.63 10.19
CA GLN A 129 -17.16 -5.84 9.56
C GLN A 129 -16.06 -5.50 8.56
N PHE A 130 -14.92 -6.17 8.68
CA PHE A 130 -13.79 -6.04 7.77
C PHE A 130 -13.60 -7.30 6.93
N THR A 131 -13.19 -7.14 5.68
CA THR A 131 -12.91 -8.27 4.78
C THR A 131 -11.56 -8.93 5.05
N SER A 132 -10.67 -8.25 5.80
CA SER A 132 -9.33 -8.72 6.14
C SER A 132 -8.85 -8.13 7.47
N GLU A 133 -7.98 -8.87 8.16
CA GLU A 133 -7.26 -8.38 9.36
C GLU A 133 -6.36 -7.19 9.01
N TYR A 134 -5.83 -7.16 7.79
CA TYR A 134 -5.07 -6.01 7.29
C TYR A 134 -5.90 -4.71 7.32
N GLY A 135 -7.08 -4.72 6.69
CA GLY A 135 -7.95 -3.54 6.69
C GLY A 135 -8.38 -3.14 8.10
N HIS A 136 -8.66 -4.12 8.97
CA HIS A 136 -8.99 -3.88 10.38
C HIS A 136 -7.84 -3.20 11.12
N SER A 137 -6.62 -3.74 11.02
CA SER A 137 -5.45 -3.17 11.71
C SER A 137 -5.09 -1.77 11.23
N LYS A 138 -5.26 -1.50 9.91
CA LYS A 138 -5.07 -0.14 9.38
C LYS A 138 -6.10 0.84 9.94
N TYR A 139 -7.35 0.42 10.09
CA TYR A 139 -8.38 1.25 10.73
C TYR A 139 -8.08 1.53 12.22
N GLN A 140 -7.57 0.53 12.95
CA GLN A 140 -7.12 0.72 14.34
C GLN A 140 -5.97 1.73 14.42
N ALA A 141 -4.97 1.62 13.53
CA ALA A 141 -3.87 2.59 13.41
C ALA A 141 -4.38 4.02 13.11
N GLU A 142 -5.37 4.16 12.19
CA GLU A 142 -6.01 5.45 11.94
C GLU A 142 -6.67 6.04 13.20
N THR A 143 -7.31 5.19 14.00
CA THR A 143 -7.96 5.62 15.25
C THR A 143 -6.94 6.18 16.24
N LEU A 144 -5.76 5.55 16.35
CA LEU A 144 -4.67 6.06 17.17
C LEU A 144 -4.16 7.42 16.65
N VAL A 145 -3.93 7.54 15.35
CA VAL A 145 -3.45 8.80 14.77
C VAL A 145 -4.48 9.92 14.87
N LYS A 146 -5.77 9.63 14.79
CA LYS A 146 -6.83 10.63 15.02
C LYS A 146 -6.77 11.23 16.43
N ALA A 147 -6.31 10.47 17.41
CA ALA A 147 -6.13 10.94 18.80
C ALA A 147 -4.82 11.71 19.04
N TYR A 148 -3.87 11.69 18.11
CA TYR A 148 -2.63 12.46 18.22
C TYR A 148 -2.91 13.96 18.27
N CYS A 149 -2.29 14.71 19.18
CA CYS A 149 -2.58 16.14 19.41
C CYS A 149 -1.88 17.08 18.42
N GLY A 150 -0.80 16.63 17.74
CA GLY A 150 -0.10 17.40 16.73
C GLY A 150 -0.85 17.44 15.38
N GLU A 151 -0.29 18.16 14.43
CA GLU A 151 -0.80 18.17 13.06
C GLU A 151 -0.67 16.77 12.43
N LYS A 152 -1.72 16.30 11.79
CA LYS A 152 -1.78 14.93 11.28
C LYS A 152 -2.66 14.82 10.05
N THR A 153 -2.35 13.81 9.24
CA THR A 153 -3.22 13.37 8.17
C THR A 153 -3.06 11.86 7.92
N ILE A 154 -4.09 11.28 7.32
CA ILE A 154 -4.15 9.88 6.95
C ILE A 154 -4.25 9.77 5.43
N PHE A 155 -3.32 9.07 4.81
CA PHE A 155 -3.37 8.71 3.41
C PHE A 155 -3.92 7.30 3.24
N ARG A 156 -4.97 7.13 2.44
CA ARG A 156 -5.58 5.86 2.07
C ARG A 156 -5.31 5.54 0.60
N PRO A 157 -4.09 5.13 0.25
CA PRO A 157 -3.80 4.73 -1.12
C PRO A 157 -4.60 3.48 -1.51
N CYS A 158 -4.99 3.43 -2.79
CA CYS A 158 -5.42 2.21 -3.45
C CYS A 158 -4.26 1.25 -3.69
N ALA A 159 -4.41 0.24 -4.56
CA ALA A 159 -3.34 -0.70 -4.89
C ALA A 159 -2.12 0.02 -5.49
N VAL A 160 -0.99 -0.02 -4.79
CA VAL A 160 0.26 0.63 -5.20
C VAL A 160 1.14 -0.35 -5.95
N PHE A 161 1.70 0.08 -7.09
CA PHE A 161 2.60 -0.72 -7.92
C PHE A 161 3.81 0.10 -8.40
N GLY A 162 4.83 -0.60 -8.87
CA GLY A 162 6.03 0.00 -9.45
C GLY A 162 7.28 -0.81 -9.19
N GLU A 163 8.44 -0.23 -9.45
CA GLU A 163 9.73 -0.84 -9.15
C GLU A 163 9.85 -1.16 -7.66
N GLY A 164 10.19 -2.42 -7.33
CA GLY A 164 10.26 -2.89 -5.94
C GLY A 164 8.95 -3.43 -5.37
N ASP A 165 7.84 -3.42 -6.14
CA ASP A 165 6.61 -4.13 -5.77
C ASP A 165 6.90 -5.62 -5.57
N ARG A 166 6.34 -6.18 -4.49
CA ARG A 166 6.44 -7.62 -4.15
C ARG A 166 5.08 -8.26 -3.92
N LEU A 167 4.00 -7.46 -3.87
CA LEU A 167 2.70 -7.90 -3.37
C LEU A 167 1.61 -7.94 -4.44
N LEU A 168 1.64 -7.03 -5.40
CA LEU A 168 0.58 -6.94 -6.42
C LEU A 168 0.94 -7.72 -7.67
N PHE A 169 1.90 -7.23 -8.45
CA PHE A 169 2.22 -7.85 -9.74
C PHE A 169 3.05 -9.13 -9.65
N PRO A 170 4.12 -9.24 -8.84
CA PRO A 170 4.97 -10.42 -8.88
C PRO A 170 4.24 -11.75 -8.62
N PRO A 171 3.32 -11.87 -7.63
CA PRO A 171 2.55 -13.09 -7.45
C PRO A 171 1.65 -13.43 -8.65
N LEU A 172 0.99 -12.41 -9.25
CA LEU A 172 0.12 -12.59 -10.42
C LEU A 172 0.91 -13.05 -11.64
N LEU A 173 2.04 -12.41 -11.92
CA LEU A 173 2.91 -12.76 -13.06
C LEU A 173 3.52 -14.15 -12.86
N SER A 174 3.91 -14.51 -11.64
CA SER A 174 4.36 -15.87 -11.32
C SER A 174 3.27 -16.92 -11.54
N ALA A 175 2.04 -16.64 -11.11
CA ALA A 175 0.90 -17.52 -11.34
C ALA A 175 0.57 -17.65 -12.83
N ALA A 176 0.67 -16.56 -13.59
CA ALA A 176 0.49 -16.58 -15.06
C ALA A 176 1.55 -17.45 -15.75
N LYS A 177 2.84 -17.27 -15.42
CA LYS A 177 3.93 -18.12 -15.95
C LYS A 177 3.71 -19.61 -15.72
N LYS A 178 3.09 -19.97 -14.58
CA LYS A 178 2.79 -21.36 -14.21
C LYS A 178 1.45 -21.86 -14.78
N GLY A 179 0.71 -21.04 -15.53
CA GLY A 179 -0.64 -21.38 -16.02
C GLY A 179 -1.67 -21.60 -14.91
N GLN A 180 -1.44 -21.04 -13.73
CA GLN A 180 -2.28 -21.20 -12.53
C GLN A 180 -3.23 -20.03 -12.31
N LEU A 181 -3.07 -18.94 -13.10
CA LEU A 181 -3.92 -17.78 -12.97
C LEU A 181 -5.35 -18.10 -13.42
N VAL A 182 -6.32 -17.69 -12.61
CA VAL A 182 -7.73 -17.92 -12.84
C VAL A 182 -8.44 -16.57 -12.97
N ARG A 183 -9.27 -16.42 -13.99
CA ARG A 183 -10.11 -15.25 -14.19
C ARG A 183 -11.30 -15.28 -13.25
N LEU A 184 -11.48 -14.23 -12.46
CA LEU A 184 -12.69 -14.04 -11.69
C LEU A 184 -13.69 -13.26 -12.53
N ARG A 185 -14.84 -13.84 -12.81
CA ARG A 185 -15.85 -13.25 -13.67
C ARG A 185 -17.14 -12.99 -12.91
N ASN A 186 -17.53 -11.73 -12.87
CA ASN A 186 -18.84 -11.29 -12.49
C ASN A 186 -19.62 -10.95 -13.78
N ASP A 187 -20.72 -11.64 -14.03
CA ASP A 187 -21.46 -11.51 -15.29
C ASP A 187 -22.28 -10.22 -15.38
N VAL A 188 -22.49 -9.51 -14.27
CA VAL A 188 -23.34 -8.32 -14.21
C VAL A 188 -22.53 -7.02 -14.27
N THR A 189 -21.50 -6.89 -13.46
CA THR A 189 -20.71 -5.67 -13.37
C THR A 189 -19.22 -6.02 -13.33
N PRO A 190 -18.43 -5.57 -14.31
CA PRO A 190 -16.99 -5.77 -14.28
C PRO A 190 -16.37 -5.16 -13.01
N ALA A 191 -15.38 -5.85 -12.46
CA ALA A 191 -14.60 -5.29 -11.38
C ALA A 191 -13.74 -4.14 -11.90
N GLN A 192 -13.79 -3.02 -11.20
CA GLN A 192 -12.96 -1.84 -11.46
C GLN A 192 -12.14 -1.52 -10.24
N ALA A 193 -10.90 -1.12 -10.40
CA ALA A 193 -10.03 -0.72 -9.31
C ALA A 193 -9.27 0.55 -9.65
N ASP A 194 -9.08 1.37 -8.65
CA ASP A 194 -8.04 2.38 -8.67
C ASP A 194 -6.67 1.73 -8.44
N ILE A 195 -5.68 2.21 -9.16
CA ILE A 195 -4.28 1.83 -8.98
C ILE A 195 -3.41 3.06 -8.86
N MET A 196 -2.26 2.93 -8.19
CA MET A 196 -1.39 4.06 -7.87
C MET A 196 0.08 3.73 -8.16
N PRO A 197 0.72 4.40 -9.11
CA PRO A 197 2.17 4.30 -9.26
C PRO A 197 2.90 4.78 -8.00
N VAL A 198 3.89 4.02 -7.54
CA VAL A 198 4.62 4.34 -6.31
C VAL A 198 5.32 5.70 -6.37
N GLY A 199 5.84 6.09 -7.54
CA GLY A 199 6.44 7.41 -7.73
C GLY A 199 5.46 8.55 -7.49
N MET A 200 4.24 8.45 -8.04
CA MET A 200 3.17 9.44 -7.81
C MET A 200 2.75 9.50 -6.34
N LEU A 201 2.65 8.34 -5.67
CA LEU A 201 2.37 8.31 -4.23
C LEU A 201 3.45 9.06 -3.44
N CYS A 202 4.73 8.86 -3.79
CA CYS A 202 5.84 9.57 -3.16
C CYS A 202 5.75 11.10 -3.37
N ASP A 203 5.37 11.53 -4.58
CA ASP A 203 5.16 12.96 -4.86
C ASP A 203 4.04 13.55 -4.00
N TYR A 204 2.93 12.85 -3.83
CA TYR A 204 1.84 13.28 -2.94
C TYR A 204 2.24 13.28 -1.47
N LEU A 205 3.04 12.31 -1.01
CA LEU A 205 3.59 12.33 0.34
C LEU A 205 4.48 13.55 0.59
N LEU A 206 5.32 13.92 -0.38
CA LEU A 206 6.14 15.12 -0.28
C LEU A 206 5.29 16.40 -0.32
N ARG A 207 4.30 16.48 -1.23
CA ARG A 207 3.35 17.61 -1.28
C ARG A 207 2.64 17.78 0.06
N ALA A 208 2.16 16.70 0.66
CA ALA A 208 1.53 16.74 1.98
C ALA A 208 2.51 17.16 3.09
N ALA A 209 3.78 16.74 3.03
CA ALA A 209 4.79 17.18 3.99
C ALA A 209 5.00 18.71 3.95
N CYS A 210 4.87 19.32 2.76
CA CYS A 210 5.05 20.76 2.53
C CYS A 210 3.76 21.58 2.60
N TYR A 211 2.58 20.95 2.57
CA TYR A 211 1.30 21.65 2.45
C TYR A 211 0.93 22.38 3.76
N PRO A 212 0.46 23.64 3.70
CA PRO A 212 0.29 24.44 4.91
C PRO A 212 -0.82 23.94 5.83
N GLN A 213 -1.93 23.42 5.30
CA GLN A 213 -3.07 22.99 6.11
C GLN A 213 -3.72 21.73 5.54
N LEU A 214 -3.45 20.60 6.17
CA LEU A 214 -3.95 19.30 5.75
C LEU A 214 -5.37 19.01 6.24
N ARG A 215 -6.15 18.30 5.41
CA ARG A 215 -7.36 17.62 5.88
C ARG A 215 -6.96 16.40 6.71
N SER A 216 -7.90 15.92 7.51
CA SER A 216 -7.67 14.77 8.40
C SER A 216 -7.39 13.45 7.65
N CYS A 217 -7.88 13.34 6.40
CA CYS A 217 -7.73 12.14 5.59
C CYS A 217 -7.83 12.47 4.10
N TYR A 218 -7.10 11.70 3.28
CA TYR A 218 -7.16 11.73 1.82
C TYR A 218 -7.22 10.33 1.24
N ASN A 219 -8.12 10.11 0.31
CA ASN A 219 -8.04 9.00 -0.61
C ASN A 219 -6.98 9.30 -1.68
N ILE A 220 -6.12 8.34 -1.97
CA ILE A 220 -4.98 8.53 -2.87
C ILE A 220 -5.05 7.51 -4.01
N SER A 221 -5.16 8.00 -5.24
CA SER A 221 -5.24 7.22 -6.48
C SER A 221 -4.69 8.02 -7.65
N ALA A 222 -4.32 7.35 -8.74
CA ALA A 222 -3.99 8.02 -10.00
C ALA A 222 -5.22 8.68 -10.65
N GLY A 223 -6.43 8.39 -10.17
CA GLY A 223 -7.69 8.99 -10.65
C GLY A 223 -8.13 8.49 -12.02
N GLN A 224 -7.66 7.32 -12.41
CA GLN A 224 -8.01 6.62 -13.65
C GLN A 224 -8.34 5.16 -13.30
N PRO A 225 -9.58 4.86 -12.89
CA PRO A 225 -9.98 3.48 -12.59
C PRO A 225 -9.80 2.57 -13.81
N VAL A 226 -9.30 1.37 -13.58
CA VAL A 226 -9.11 0.35 -14.61
C VAL A 226 -10.07 -0.82 -14.40
N GLU A 227 -10.56 -1.43 -15.48
CA GLU A 227 -11.21 -2.73 -15.39
C GLU A 227 -10.13 -3.78 -15.09
N THR A 228 -10.21 -4.42 -13.93
CA THR A 228 -9.12 -5.26 -13.40
C THR A 228 -8.76 -6.43 -14.30
N ALA A 229 -9.75 -7.07 -14.94
CA ALA A 229 -9.50 -8.21 -15.84
C ALA A 229 -8.85 -7.77 -17.15
N ALA A 230 -9.37 -6.72 -17.79
CA ALA A 230 -8.84 -6.18 -19.04
C ALA A 230 -7.42 -5.60 -18.84
N PHE A 231 -7.22 -4.89 -17.75
CA PHE A 231 -5.91 -4.34 -17.39
C PHE A 231 -4.85 -5.43 -17.17
N LEU A 232 -5.21 -6.49 -16.43
CA LEU A 232 -4.31 -7.62 -16.21
C LEU A 232 -4.00 -8.35 -17.54
N ASP A 233 -5.00 -8.56 -18.37
CA ASP A 233 -4.79 -9.17 -19.70
C ASP A 233 -3.85 -8.35 -20.58
N ASP A 234 -3.95 -7.02 -20.54
CA ASP A 234 -3.06 -6.13 -21.29
C ASP A 234 -1.62 -6.23 -20.78
N VAL A 235 -1.42 -6.20 -19.46
CA VAL A 235 -0.11 -6.42 -18.84
C VAL A 235 0.48 -7.77 -19.24
N LEU A 236 -0.31 -8.85 -19.20
CA LEU A 236 0.16 -10.18 -19.57
C LEU A 236 0.53 -10.27 -21.05
N ARG A 237 -0.27 -9.70 -21.97
CA ARG A 237 0.05 -9.65 -23.40
C ARG A 237 1.35 -8.89 -23.67
N GLN A 238 1.51 -7.73 -23.03
CA GLN A 238 2.73 -6.92 -23.19
C GLN A 238 3.98 -7.63 -22.67
N LEU A 239 3.84 -8.55 -21.71
CA LEU A 239 4.94 -9.36 -21.17
C LEU A 239 5.08 -10.74 -21.85
N ASP A 240 4.33 -11.03 -22.90
CA ASP A 240 4.28 -12.32 -23.59
C ASP A 240 3.96 -13.50 -22.65
N LEU A 241 3.11 -13.25 -21.63
CA LEU A 241 2.70 -14.24 -20.64
C LEU A 241 1.33 -14.86 -20.97
N PRO A 242 1.10 -16.14 -20.56
CA PRO A 242 -0.16 -16.80 -20.81
C PRO A 242 -1.35 -16.09 -20.17
N LEU A 243 -2.43 -15.93 -20.91
CA LEU A 243 -3.70 -15.42 -20.40
C LEU A 243 -4.43 -16.49 -19.58
N PRO A 244 -5.23 -16.10 -18.56
CA PRO A 244 -6.01 -17.05 -17.78
C PRO A 244 -7.12 -17.69 -18.62
N VAL A 245 -7.06 -19.01 -18.76
CA VAL A 245 -8.05 -19.81 -19.51
C VAL A 245 -9.24 -20.20 -18.63
N LYS A 246 -8.96 -20.51 -17.36
CA LYS A 246 -9.98 -20.93 -16.39
C LYS A 246 -10.72 -19.72 -15.84
N THR A 247 -12.04 -19.86 -15.70
CA THR A 247 -12.91 -18.81 -15.14
C THR A 247 -13.64 -19.36 -13.92
N LEU A 248 -13.70 -18.59 -12.84
CA LEU A 248 -14.46 -18.91 -11.64
C LEU A 248 -15.41 -17.77 -11.30
N ARG A 249 -16.57 -18.12 -10.73
CA ARG A 249 -17.49 -17.14 -10.12
C ARG A 249 -16.92 -16.66 -8.77
N PRO A 250 -17.09 -15.37 -8.43
CA PRO A 250 -16.60 -14.81 -7.16
C PRO A 250 -17.04 -15.60 -5.93
N CYS A 251 -18.31 -16.03 -5.87
CA CYS A 251 -18.83 -16.80 -4.74
C CYS A 251 -18.11 -18.15 -4.55
N THR A 252 -17.79 -18.85 -5.66
CA THR A 252 -17.03 -20.09 -5.62
C THR A 252 -15.59 -19.83 -5.18
N ALA A 253 -14.95 -18.80 -5.75
CA ALA A 253 -13.58 -18.41 -5.41
C ALA A 253 -13.46 -18.01 -3.93
N LEU A 254 -14.44 -17.26 -3.38
CA LEU A 254 -14.48 -16.89 -1.96
C LEU A 254 -14.62 -18.10 -1.03
N ARG A 255 -15.41 -19.12 -1.42
CA ARG A 255 -15.53 -20.37 -0.65
C ARG A 255 -14.20 -21.15 -0.66
N VAL A 256 -13.59 -21.30 -1.84
CA VAL A 256 -12.30 -21.98 -1.95
C VAL A 256 -11.22 -21.24 -1.15
N ALA A 257 -11.13 -19.92 -1.28
CA ALA A 257 -10.20 -19.12 -0.51
C ALA A 257 -10.43 -19.25 1.00
N GLY A 258 -11.69 -19.18 1.45
CA GLY A 258 -12.03 -19.37 2.86
C GLY A 258 -11.65 -20.74 3.41
N THR A 259 -11.82 -21.81 2.62
CA THR A 259 -11.37 -23.17 2.99
C THR A 259 -9.85 -23.24 3.10
N LEU A 260 -9.13 -22.64 2.14
CA LEU A 260 -7.67 -22.61 2.17
C LEU A 260 -7.15 -21.80 3.36
N GLU A 261 -7.70 -20.62 3.61
CA GLU A 261 -7.35 -19.82 4.78
C GLU A 261 -7.61 -20.57 6.09
N TRP A 262 -8.72 -21.32 6.18
CA TRP A 262 -9.02 -22.17 7.32
C TRP A 262 -7.97 -23.28 7.49
N LEU A 263 -7.58 -23.98 6.41
CA LEU A 263 -6.54 -25.01 6.45
C LEU A 263 -5.20 -24.43 6.92
N TRP A 264 -4.76 -23.28 6.38
CA TRP A 264 -3.51 -22.63 6.77
C TRP A 264 -3.50 -22.12 8.22
N ARG A 265 -4.68 -21.85 8.79
CA ARG A 265 -4.78 -21.45 10.22
C ARG A 265 -4.66 -22.61 11.18
N TRP A 266 -5.18 -23.78 10.80
CA TRP A 266 -5.28 -24.93 11.70
C TRP A 266 -4.21 -26.01 11.47
N LEU A 267 -3.59 -26.01 10.31
CA LEU A 267 -2.51 -26.94 9.97
C LEU A 267 -1.18 -26.19 9.89
N PRO A 268 -0.03 -26.81 10.27
CA PRO A 268 1.29 -26.18 10.20
C PRO A 268 1.81 -26.15 8.75
N LEU A 269 1.06 -25.50 7.86
CA LEU A 269 1.44 -25.35 6.45
C LEU A 269 2.41 -24.18 6.29
N ALA A 270 3.45 -24.40 5.50
CA ALA A 270 4.44 -23.37 5.23
C ALA A 270 3.91 -22.29 4.26
N GLY A 271 4.36 -21.05 4.47
CA GLY A 271 4.05 -19.93 3.57
C GLY A 271 2.63 -19.41 3.71
N GLU A 272 2.18 -18.75 2.67
CA GLU A 272 0.84 -18.14 2.58
C GLU A 272 -0.11 -19.00 1.72
N PRO A 273 -1.44 -18.97 1.96
CA PRO A 273 -2.39 -19.63 1.07
C PRO A 273 -2.25 -19.08 -0.36
N PRO A 274 -2.36 -19.95 -1.39
CA PRO A 274 -2.19 -19.52 -2.78
C PRO A 274 -3.26 -18.53 -3.25
N ILE A 275 -4.39 -18.45 -2.56
CA ILE A 275 -5.47 -17.49 -2.78
C ILE A 275 -6.11 -17.14 -1.44
N THR A 276 -6.35 -15.86 -1.22
CA THR A 276 -7.03 -15.33 -0.03
C THR A 276 -8.38 -14.71 -0.39
N ARG A 277 -9.30 -14.67 0.57
CA ARG A 277 -10.60 -13.98 0.38
C ARG A 277 -10.39 -12.50 0.03
N PHE A 278 -9.40 -11.86 0.64
CA PHE A 278 -9.03 -10.48 0.32
C PHE A 278 -8.62 -10.35 -1.15
N GLY A 279 -7.70 -11.19 -1.64
CA GLY A 279 -7.29 -11.20 -3.05
C GLY A 279 -8.47 -11.46 -4.01
N VAL A 280 -9.35 -12.43 -3.69
CA VAL A 280 -10.58 -12.64 -4.47
C VAL A 280 -11.44 -11.39 -4.48
N GLY A 281 -11.59 -10.70 -3.34
CA GLY A 281 -12.37 -9.47 -3.24
C GLY A 281 -11.86 -8.37 -4.18
N VAL A 282 -10.56 -8.13 -4.19
CA VAL A 282 -9.90 -7.12 -5.04
C VAL A 282 -10.15 -7.35 -6.54
N PHE A 283 -10.16 -8.61 -6.98
CA PHE A 283 -10.36 -8.95 -8.39
C PHE A 283 -11.82 -9.24 -8.78
N SER A 284 -12.74 -9.28 -7.82
CA SER A 284 -14.14 -9.62 -8.08
C SER A 284 -15.09 -8.44 -8.00
N TYR A 285 -14.75 -7.44 -7.23
CA TYR A 285 -15.65 -6.31 -6.95
C TYR A 285 -15.01 -4.98 -7.32
N ALA A 286 -15.82 -4.05 -7.80
CA ALA A 286 -15.35 -2.70 -8.04
C ALA A 286 -15.04 -1.98 -6.72
N ALA A 287 -13.89 -1.30 -6.68
CA ALA A 287 -13.48 -0.45 -5.57
C ALA A 287 -12.79 0.80 -6.13
N THR A 288 -13.56 1.88 -6.32
CA THR A 288 -13.04 3.16 -6.79
C THR A 288 -13.22 4.25 -5.75
N LEU A 289 -12.31 5.22 -5.73
CA LEU A 289 -12.20 6.26 -4.72
C LEU A 289 -12.61 7.62 -5.29
N ASP A 290 -13.30 8.42 -4.51
CA ASP A 290 -13.37 9.85 -4.73
C ASP A 290 -12.06 10.48 -4.24
N ILE A 291 -11.35 11.16 -5.13
CA ILE A 291 -10.06 11.81 -4.84
C ILE A 291 -10.15 13.33 -4.96
N THR A 292 -11.34 13.88 -4.86
CA THR A 292 -11.58 15.32 -4.98
C THR A 292 -10.74 16.11 -3.98
N ALA A 293 -10.72 15.68 -2.72
CA ALA A 293 -9.93 16.32 -1.67
C ALA A 293 -8.42 16.34 -1.99
N MET A 294 -7.88 15.22 -2.49
CA MET A 294 -6.48 15.12 -2.89
C MET A 294 -6.16 16.08 -4.04
N ARG A 295 -7.03 16.15 -5.06
CA ARG A 295 -6.83 17.03 -6.22
C ARG A 295 -6.95 18.51 -5.90
N GLU A 296 -7.88 18.88 -5.03
CA GLU A 296 -8.06 20.27 -4.59
C GLU A 296 -6.83 20.77 -3.83
N ASP A 297 -6.29 19.99 -2.91
CA ASP A 297 -5.19 20.42 -2.06
C ASP A 297 -3.82 20.24 -2.73
N PHE A 298 -3.61 19.13 -3.44
CA PHE A 298 -2.29 18.78 -3.98
C PHE A 298 -2.17 18.91 -5.50
N GLY A 299 -3.27 19.16 -6.21
CA GLY A 299 -3.29 19.24 -7.68
C GLY A 299 -3.23 17.87 -8.37
N ALA A 300 -3.03 17.88 -9.68
CA ALA A 300 -2.88 16.68 -10.49
C ALA A 300 -1.54 15.97 -10.20
N PRO A 301 -1.45 14.64 -10.45
CA PRO A 301 -0.18 13.91 -10.36
C PRO A 301 0.78 14.35 -11.48
N ASP A 302 2.07 14.25 -11.21
CA ASP A 302 3.09 14.41 -12.23
C ASP A 302 3.19 13.12 -13.05
N GLY A 303 2.98 13.21 -14.36
CA GLY A 303 2.98 12.07 -15.27
C GLY A 303 1.60 11.42 -15.44
N THR A 304 1.58 10.32 -16.17
CA THR A 304 0.36 9.56 -16.50
C THR A 304 0.44 8.12 -16.00
N LEU A 305 -0.72 7.54 -15.70
CA LEU A 305 -0.80 6.12 -15.33
C LEU A 305 -0.21 5.23 -16.44
N SER A 306 -0.52 5.53 -17.70
CA SER A 306 -0.02 4.76 -18.85
C SER A 306 1.51 4.74 -18.92
N GLN A 307 2.18 5.88 -18.73
CA GLN A 307 3.64 5.96 -18.69
C GLN A 307 4.21 5.12 -17.54
N SER A 308 3.64 5.24 -16.35
CA SER A 308 4.10 4.47 -15.18
C SER A 308 3.94 2.96 -15.35
N VAL A 309 2.89 2.52 -16.06
CA VAL A 309 2.72 1.10 -16.42
C VAL A 309 3.81 0.67 -17.40
N GLN A 310 4.13 1.47 -18.44
CA GLN A 310 5.20 1.14 -19.39
C GLN A 310 6.56 1.07 -18.69
N ASP A 311 6.88 2.00 -17.81
CA ASP A 311 8.12 2.02 -17.03
C ASP A 311 8.24 0.74 -16.16
N PHE A 312 7.16 0.36 -15.50
CA PHE A 312 7.10 -0.90 -14.73
C PHE A 312 7.34 -2.13 -15.62
N LEU A 313 6.68 -2.21 -16.78
CA LEU A 313 6.83 -3.34 -17.71
C LEU A 313 8.26 -3.43 -18.26
N GLN A 314 8.87 -2.29 -18.59
CA GLN A 314 10.25 -2.23 -19.04
C GLN A 314 11.22 -2.71 -17.94
N HIS A 315 11.05 -2.23 -16.71
CA HIS A 315 11.83 -2.69 -15.57
C HIS A 315 11.70 -4.20 -15.36
N TYR A 316 10.48 -4.72 -15.38
CA TYR A 316 10.21 -6.16 -15.22
C TYR A 316 10.89 -7.01 -16.29
N ARG A 317 10.87 -6.57 -17.57
CA ARG A 317 11.58 -7.25 -18.68
C ARG A 317 13.09 -7.28 -18.43
N THR A 318 13.69 -6.15 -18.03
CA THR A 318 15.12 -6.04 -17.76
C THR A 318 15.54 -7.01 -16.65
N MET A 319 14.80 -7.05 -15.55
CA MET A 319 15.09 -7.94 -14.42
C MET A 319 15.00 -9.43 -14.78
N ASN A 320 14.06 -9.81 -15.67
CA ASN A 320 13.89 -11.21 -16.08
C ASN A 320 14.76 -11.60 -17.28
N ALA A 321 15.39 -10.66 -17.98
CA ALA A 321 16.37 -10.95 -19.03
C ALA A 321 17.76 -11.29 -18.47
N CYS A 322 18.03 -10.91 -17.22
CA CYS A 322 19.30 -11.17 -16.51
C CYS A 322 19.30 -12.47 -15.69
N CYS A 323 18.16 -13.20 -15.66
CA CYS A 323 18.01 -14.52 -15.02
C CYS A 323 17.88 -15.62 -16.06
#